data_e7ead1a3d5b9b7ec95ff46467ca27e95
#
_entry.id   e7ead1a3d5b9b7ec95ff46467ca27e95
#
_cell.length_a   1.000
_cell.length_b   1.000
_cell.length_c   1.000
_cell.angle_alpha   90.00
_cell.angle_beta   90.00
_cell.angle_gamma   90.00
#
_symmetry.space_group_name_H-M   'P 1'
#
loop_
_entity.id
_entity.type
_entity.pdbx_description
1 polymer ?
#
loop_
_entity_poly.entity_id
_entity_poly.type
_entity_poly.pdbx_seq_one_letter_code
_entity_poly.pdbx_strand_id
1 'polypeptide(L)'
;AWHVRVLARNDDDELEPVEVALATSSKSRAKTTASQLARLERLFPELLRLGGRRRGEVILSQDEAWSLMTISGDTLRACGFEVRVPALKRQKAVASLRLTSAADESVVGAQQLADVRWSAVFDDVELTAAEIAQLAREARPLVKSRGQWVELDKADLAEAAAALAERADTTKLSGADMLRHALGLEGTPLAGGVNIVGGGWAAELLRSVNSLPEDPTTSPDGFAGELRTYQADALAWLHFLDDAGLGGCLALDMGLG
;
A
#
# COMPACT_ATOMS: atom_id res chain seq x y z
N ALA A 1 -11.67 14.70 8.05
CA ALA A 1 -13.10 14.91 8.28
C ALA A 1 -13.89 14.35 7.10
N TRP A 2 -14.95 13.64 7.37
CA TRP A 2 -15.80 13.00 6.37
C TRP A 2 -17.05 13.85 6.16
N HIS A 3 -17.21 14.37 4.95
CA HIS A 3 -18.35 15.23 4.61
C HIS A 3 -19.41 14.42 3.89
N VAL A 4 -20.59 14.33 4.49
CA VAL A 4 -21.80 13.72 3.89
C VAL A 4 -22.75 14.82 3.43
N ARG A 5 -23.28 14.64 2.24
CA ARG A 5 -24.25 15.56 1.62
C ARG A 5 -25.45 14.77 1.10
N VAL A 6 -26.63 15.24 1.44
CA VAL A 6 -27.88 14.71 0.89
C VAL A 6 -28.19 15.43 -0.42
N LEU A 7 -28.40 14.63 -1.46
CA LEU A 7 -28.84 15.12 -2.78
C LEU A 7 -30.29 14.73 -3.02
N ALA A 8 -31.02 15.56 -3.68
CA ALA A 8 -32.38 15.28 -4.16
C ALA A 8 -32.49 15.63 -5.66
N ARG A 9 -33.45 15.00 -6.35
CA ARG A 9 -33.74 15.30 -7.74
C ARG A 9 -34.67 16.49 -7.82
N ASN A 10 -34.32 17.47 -8.66
CA ASN A 10 -35.17 18.63 -9.00
C ASN A 10 -36.26 18.27 -10.00
N ASP A 11 -37.02 19.26 -10.50
CA ASP A 11 -38.09 19.02 -11.45
C ASP A 11 -37.60 18.50 -12.83
N ASP A 12 -36.34 18.79 -13.19
CA ASP A 12 -35.66 18.31 -14.39
C ASP A 12 -34.97 16.96 -14.21
N ASP A 13 -35.18 16.29 -13.06
CA ASP A 13 -34.59 15.02 -12.66
C ASP A 13 -33.07 15.06 -12.42
N GLU A 14 -32.46 16.23 -12.28
CA GLU A 14 -31.08 16.43 -11.95
C GLU A 14 -30.83 16.35 -10.42
N LEU A 15 -29.65 15.82 -10.03
CA LEU A 15 -29.25 15.74 -8.64
C LEU A 15 -28.63 17.05 -8.16
N GLU A 16 -29.24 17.65 -7.16
CA GLU A 16 -28.75 18.86 -6.52
C GLU A 16 -28.80 18.75 -4.97
N PRO A 17 -28.09 19.61 -4.24
CA PRO A 17 -28.18 19.63 -2.78
C PRO A 17 -29.63 19.76 -2.32
N VAL A 18 -30.02 18.97 -1.32
CA VAL A 18 -31.43 18.88 -0.89
C VAL A 18 -32.02 20.23 -0.49
N GLU A 19 -31.22 21.13 0.07
CA GLU A 19 -31.66 22.51 0.41
C GLU A 19 -32.05 23.30 -0.84
N VAL A 20 -31.27 23.17 -1.91
CA VAL A 20 -31.55 23.82 -3.20
C VAL A 20 -32.83 23.23 -3.80
N ALA A 21 -32.92 21.89 -3.87
CA ALA A 21 -34.10 21.20 -4.37
C ALA A 21 -35.40 21.59 -3.66
N LEU A 22 -35.33 21.80 -2.34
CA LEU A 22 -36.49 22.28 -1.56
C LEU A 22 -36.89 23.70 -1.88
N ALA A 23 -35.96 24.55 -2.33
CA ALA A 23 -36.20 25.95 -2.63
C ALA A 23 -36.66 26.18 -4.11
N THR A 24 -36.15 25.36 -5.04
CA THR A 24 -36.31 25.56 -6.49
C THR A 24 -37.42 24.72 -7.11
N SER A 25 -37.72 23.54 -6.53
CA SER A 25 -38.71 22.61 -7.10
C SER A 25 -40.17 23.08 -6.92
N SER A 26 -41.06 22.51 -7.71
CA SER A 26 -42.50 22.71 -7.59
C SER A 26 -43.01 22.35 -6.18
N LYS A 27 -44.11 22.99 -5.73
CA LYS A 27 -44.66 22.76 -4.39
C LYS A 27 -44.96 21.27 -4.07
N SER A 28 -45.37 20.50 -5.08
CA SER A 28 -45.62 19.07 -4.92
C SER A 28 -44.33 18.29 -4.67
N ARG A 29 -43.29 18.51 -5.47
CA ARG A 29 -41.99 17.85 -5.35
C ARG A 29 -41.28 18.29 -4.08
N ALA A 30 -41.28 19.58 -3.77
CA ALA A 30 -40.69 20.09 -2.52
C ALA A 30 -41.31 19.44 -1.27
N LYS A 31 -42.66 19.23 -1.25
CA LYS A 31 -43.35 18.54 -0.16
C LYS A 31 -42.91 17.08 -0.05
N THR A 32 -42.78 16.37 -1.16
CA THR A 32 -42.28 14.99 -1.18
C THR A 32 -40.84 14.90 -0.70
N THR A 33 -39.96 15.76 -1.22
CA THR A 33 -38.54 15.84 -0.83
C THR A 33 -38.40 16.14 0.66
N ALA A 34 -39.19 17.07 1.21
CA ALA A 34 -39.20 17.39 2.63
C ALA A 34 -39.62 16.20 3.51
N SER A 35 -40.65 15.43 3.05
CA SER A 35 -41.10 14.22 3.74
C SER A 35 -40.01 13.12 3.73
N GLN A 36 -39.34 12.90 2.61
CA GLN A 36 -38.25 11.95 2.49
C GLN A 36 -37.01 12.38 3.31
N LEU A 37 -36.68 13.65 3.31
CA LEU A 37 -35.62 14.20 4.16
C LEU A 37 -35.92 13.98 5.65
N ALA A 38 -37.14 14.27 6.11
CA ALA A 38 -37.53 14.03 7.50
C ALA A 38 -37.52 12.53 7.87
N ARG A 39 -37.77 11.63 6.90
CA ARG A 39 -37.60 10.19 7.09
C ARG A 39 -36.13 9.80 7.19
N LEU A 40 -35.24 10.36 6.35
CA LEU A 40 -33.82 10.16 6.37
C LEU A 40 -33.20 10.66 7.68
N GLU A 41 -33.59 11.86 8.12
CA GLU A 41 -33.15 12.47 9.39
C GLU A 41 -33.48 11.59 10.62
N ARG A 42 -34.59 10.83 10.58
CA ARG A 42 -34.91 9.84 11.63
C ARG A 42 -34.07 8.56 11.56
N LEU A 43 -33.70 8.13 10.36
CA LEU A 43 -32.88 6.92 10.15
C LEU A 43 -31.38 7.20 10.32
N PHE A 44 -30.96 8.45 10.13
CA PHE A 44 -29.59 8.91 10.25
C PHE A 44 -29.57 10.24 11.03
N PRO A 45 -29.67 10.18 12.38
CA PRO A 45 -29.84 11.34 13.25
C PRO A 45 -28.66 12.32 13.22
N GLU A 46 -27.48 11.87 12.77
CA GLU A 46 -26.29 12.70 12.63
C GLU A 46 -26.55 13.90 11.71
N LEU A 47 -27.48 13.79 10.76
CA LEU A 47 -27.91 14.90 9.89
C LEU A 47 -28.58 16.06 10.66
N LEU A 48 -29.09 15.82 11.85
CA LEU A 48 -29.72 16.83 12.71
C LEU A 48 -28.70 17.62 13.55
N ARG A 49 -27.42 17.28 13.48
CA ARG A 49 -26.38 17.92 14.29
C ARG A 49 -26.23 19.39 13.89
N LEU A 50 -26.27 20.26 14.91
CA LEU A 50 -26.02 21.69 14.77
C LEU A 50 -24.52 21.90 14.45
N GLY A 51 -24.19 22.23 13.24
CA GLY A 51 -22.78 22.44 12.79
C GLY A 51 -22.59 22.26 11.29
N GLY A 52 -23.57 21.72 10.60
CA GLY A 52 -23.63 21.74 9.12
C GLY A 52 -23.94 23.15 8.61
N ARG A 53 -23.24 23.60 7.59
CA ARG A 53 -23.50 24.92 6.97
C ARG A 53 -24.84 24.95 6.25
N ARG A 54 -25.41 23.79 5.90
CA ARG A 54 -26.65 23.64 5.14
C ARG A 54 -27.43 22.42 5.63
N ARG A 55 -28.76 22.49 5.51
CA ARG A 55 -29.62 21.35 5.82
C ARG A 55 -29.31 20.18 4.88
N GLY A 56 -29.17 18.97 5.46
CA GLY A 56 -28.76 17.78 4.71
C GLY A 56 -27.25 17.65 4.50
N GLU A 57 -26.44 18.45 5.19
CA GLU A 57 -24.99 18.31 5.22
C GLU A 57 -24.52 18.02 6.66
N VAL A 58 -23.58 17.09 6.80
CA VAL A 58 -22.97 16.78 8.10
C VAL A 58 -21.51 16.39 7.94
N ILE A 59 -20.70 16.78 8.92
CA ILE A 59 -19.32 16.31 9.05
C ILE A 59 -19.33 15.18 10.07
N LEU A 60 -18.90 14.01 9.64
CA LEU A 60 -18.80 12.81 10.47
C LEU A 60 -17.39 12.68 11.03
N SER A 61 -17.31 12.13 12.25
CA SER A 61 -16.10 11.55 12.78
C SER A 61 -15.71 10.30 11.98
N GLN A 62 -14.53 9.75 12.23
CA GLN A 62 -14.05 8.54 11.56
C GLN A 62 -14.91 7.32 11.91
N ASP A 63 -15.32 7.18 13.18
CA ASP A 63 -16.17 6.07 13.63
C ASP A 63 -17.58 6.15 13.05
N GLU A 64 -18.15 7.34 12.95
CA GLU A 64 -19.46 7.56 12.34
C GLU A 64 -19.42 7.29 10.83
N ALA A 65 -18.37 7.74 10.15
CA ALA A 65 -18.17 7.44 8.72
C ALA A 65 -18.00 5.94 8.49
N TRP A 66 -17.24 5.26 9.36
CA TRP A 66 -17.11 3.81 9.31
C TRP A 66 -18.46 3.10 9.52
N SER A 67 -19.23 3.52 10.53
CA SER A 67 -20.57 2.99 10.77
C SER A 67 -21.50 3.19 9.56
N LEU A 68 -21.42 4.37 8.91
CA LEU A 68 -22.17 4.63 7.69
C LEU A 68 -21.76 3.68 6.55
N MET A 69 -20.47 3.43 6.37
CA MET A 69 -19.95 2.58 5.30
C MET A 69 -20.22 1.09 5.52
N THR A 70 -20.33 0.62 6.77
CA THR A 70 -20.39 -0.81 7.10
C THR A 70 -21.76 -1.29 7.60
N ILE A 71 -22.59 -0.42 8.19
CA ILE A 71 -23.84 -0.78 8.85
C ILE A 71 -24.98 0.10 8.37
N SER A 72 -24.93 1.41 8.69
CA SER A 72 -26.03 2.33 8.46
C SER A 72 -26.34 2.52 6.97
N GLY A 73 -25.31 2.46 6.11
CA GLY A 73 -25.49 2.57 4.66
C GLY A 73 -26.35 1.46 4.06
N ASP A 74 -26.19 0.22 4.51
CA ASP A 74 -27.00 -0.90 4.05
C ASP A 74 -28.44 -0.77 4.55
N THR A 75 -28.63 -0.32 5.79
CA THR A 75 -29.96 -0.03 6.35
C THR A 75 -30.67 1.07 5.56
N LEU A 76 -29.96 2.14 5.21
CA LEU A 76 -30.51 3.23 4.40
C LEU A 76 -30.90 2.76 3.00
N ARG A 77 -30.06 1.92 2.36
CA ARG A 77 -30.40 1.30 1.04
C ARG A 77 -31.64 0.43 1.13
N ALA A 78 -31.74 -0.40 2.18
CA ALA A 78 -32.93 -1.21 2.42
C ALA A 78 -34.21 -0.37 2.62
N CYS A 79 -34.05 0.85 3.15
CA CYS A 79 -35.13 1.84 3.28
C CYS A 79 -35.41 2.63 1.99
N GLY A 80 -34.73 2.33 0.87
CA GLY A 80 -34.98 2.95 -0.43
C GLY A 80 -34.17 4.21 -0.71
N PHE A 81 -33.15 4.52 0.07
CA PHE A 81 -32.22 5.62 -0.20
C PHE A 81 -31.03 5.13 -1.01
N GLU A 82 -30.60 5.91 -1.99
CA GLU A 82 -29.33 5.68 -2.68
C GLU A 82 -28.17 6.20 -1.80
N VAL A 83 -27.28 5.31 -1.39
CA VAL A 83 -26.11 5.66 -0.55
C VAL A 83 -24.84 5.40 -1.33
N ARG A 84 -24.12 6.47 -1.67
CA ARG A 84 -22.82 6.44 -2.35
C ARG A 84 -21.72 6.64 -1.32
N VAL A 85 -20.99 5.57 -1.05
CA VAL A 85 -19.85 5.58 -0.13
C VAL A 85 -18.61 5.05 -0.85
N PRO A 86 -17.39 5.48 -0.47
CA PRO A 86 -16.17 4.90 -1.00
C PRO A 86 -16.12 3.38 -0.75
N ALA A 87 -15.51 2.65 -1.67
CA ALA A 87 -15.31 1.22 -1.50
C ALA A 87 -14.37 0.93 -0.33
N LEU A 88 -14.74 -0.03 0.52
CA LEU A 88 -13.92 -0.54 1.62
C LEU A 88 -13.27 -1.86 1.23
N LYS A 89 -11.97 -1.97 1.45
CA LYS A 89 -11.25 -3.24 1.36
C LYS A 89 -11.26 -3.89 2.75
N ARG A 90 -11.88 -5.08 2.84
CA ARG A 90 -11.93 -5.87 4.09
C ARG A 90 -10.77 -6.88 4.21
N GLN A 91 -9.84 -6.87 3.27
CA GLN A 91 -8.71 -7.79 3.29
C GLN A 91 -7.60 -7.22 4.17
N LYS A 92 -6.98 -8.07 4.99
CA LYS A 92 -5.83 -7.68 5.81
C LYS A 92 -4.68 -7.26 4.88
N ALA A 93 -4.14 -6.07 5.11
CA ALA A 93 -2.96 -5.61 4.37
C ALA A 93 -1.72 -6.35 4.87
N VAL A 94 -0.86 -6.77 3.95
CA VAL A 94 0.43 -7.37 4.31
C VAL A 94 1.43 -6.25 4.56
N ALA A 95 1.95 -6.19 5.78
CA ALA A 95 2.97 -5.23 6.16
C ALA A 95 4.36 -5.72 5.73
N SER A 96 5.13 -4.83 5.11
CA SER A 96 6.54 -5.05 4.74
C SER A 96 7.36 -3.79 5.01
N LEU A 97 8.68 -3.93 5.12
CA LEU A 97 9.60 -2.80 5.16
C LEU A 97 10.06 -2.45 3.75
N ARG A 98 10.25 -1.17 3.52
CA ARG A 98 10.89 -0.65 2.31
C ARG A 98 12.17 0.07 2.69
N LEU A 99 13.25 -0.33 2.05
CA LEU A 99 14.54 0.32 2.10
C LEU A 99 14.73 1.10 0.80
N THR A 100 14.70 2.42 0.87
CA THR A 100 14.99 3.28 -0.28
C THR A 100 16.43 3.73 -0.21
N SER A 101 17.22 3.43 -1.25
CA SER A 101 18.61 3.85 -1.39
C SER A 101 18.74 4.97 -2.42
N ALA A 102 19.56 6.00 -2.08
CA ALA A 102 20.04 6.96 -3.03
C ALA A 102 21.40 6.45 -3.57
N ALA A 103 21.50 6.27 -4.89
CA ALA A 103 22.75 5.85 -5.50
C ALA A 103 23.75 7.01 -5.46
N ASP A 104 24.97 6.74 -4.95
CA ASP A 104 26.14 7.52 -5.28
C ASP A 104 26.85 6.82 -6.44
N GLU A 105 26.92 7.45 -7.60
CA GLU A 105 27.42 6.84 -8.86
C GLU A 105 28.93 6.55 -8.82
N SER A 106 29.63 6.93 -7.76
CA SER A 106 31.09 6.92 -7.70
C SER A 106 31.73 5.59 -7.27
N VAL A 107 30.98 4.66 -6.65
CA VAL A 107 31.51 3.38 -6.16
C VAL A 107 30.53 2.24 -6.51
N VAL A 108 31.04 1.19 -7.17
CA VAL A 108 30.26 0.01 -7.55
C VAL A 108 30.69 -1.20 -6.70
N GLY A 109 29.72 -1.99 -6.23
CA GLY A 109 29.98 -3.27 -5.57
C GLY A 109 29.41 -3.39 -4.15
N ALA A 110 29.69 -4.55 -3.54
CA ALA A 110 29.14 -4.94 -2.23
C ALA A 110 29.51 -3.98 -1.08
N GLN A 111 30.62 -3.27 -1.19
CA GLN A 111 31.13 -2.34 -0.19
C GLN A 111 30.64 -0.89 -0.42
N GLN A 112 29.87 -0.64 -1.46
CA GLN A 112 29.31 0.68 -1.73
C GLN A 112 28.41 1.12 -0.55
N LEU A 113 28.72 2.26 0.05
CA LEU A 113 27.87 2.90 1.05
C LEU A 113 26.83 3.76 0.35
N ALA A 114 25.57 3.54 0.69
CA ALA A 114 24.47 4.36 0.20
C ALA A 114 23.72 5.00 1.36
N ASP A 115 23.23 6.21 1.15
CA ASP A 115 22.27 6.82 2.06
C ASP A 115 20.95 6.08 1.93
N VAL A 116 20.39 5.66 3.07
CA VAL A 116 19.19 4.83 3.09
C VAL A 116 18.08 5.48 3.91
N ARG A 117 16.84 5.19 3.52
CA ARG A 117 15.64 5.58 4.25
C ARG A 117 14.73 4.39 4.41
N TRP A 118 14.23 4.21 5.62
CA TRP A 118 13.28 3.17 5.96
C TRP A 118 11.84 3.69 5.98
N SER A 119 10.93 2.92 5.43
CA SER A 119 9.48 3.12 5.51
C SER A 119 8.79 1.77 5.64
N ALA A 120 7.54 1.75 6.09
CA ALA A 120 6.72 0.56 6.08
C ALA A 120 5.70 0.65 4.94
N VAL A 121 5.42 -0.47 4.31
CA VAL A 121 4.46 -0.57 3.20
C VAL A 121 3.36 -1.54 3.59
N PHE A 122 2.13 -1.09 3.48
CA PHE A 122 0.91 -1.88 3.70
C PHE A 122 0.20 -2.01 2.36
N ASP A 123 0.32 -3.16 1.71
CA ASP A 123 -0.02 -3.41 0.31
C ASP A 123 0.72 -2.45 -0.66
N ASP A 124 0.11 -1.30 -0.98
CA ASP A 124 0.66 -0.26 -1.87
C ASP A 124 0.78 1.11 -1.18
N VAL A 125 0.45 1.19 0.10
CA VAL A 125 0.54 2.43 0.88
C VAL A 125 1.84 2.45 1.66
N GLU A 126 2.71 3.37 1.32
CA GLU A 126 3.96 3.62 2.03
C GLU A 126 3.72 4.62 3.17
N LEU A 127 4.18 4.27 4.36
CA LEU A 127 4.03 5.07 5.57
C LEU A 127 5.39 5.28 6.24
N THR A 128 5.64 6.51 6.60
CA THR A 128 6.79 6.89 7.44
C THR A 128 6.54 6.57 8.91
N ALA A 129 7.59 6.56 9.73
CA ALA A 129 7.47 6.37 11.17
C ALA A 129 6.52 7.40 11.83
N ALA A 130 6.53 8.65 11.37
CA ALA A 130 5.66 9.71 11.88
C ALA A 130 4.17 9.45 11.55
N GLU A 131 3.88 9.02 10.31
CA GLU A 131 2.51 8.69 9.88
C GLU A 131 1.98 7.46 10.60
N ILE A 132 2.81 6.43 10.82
CA ILE A 132 2.43 5.26 11.62
C ILE A 132 2.11 5.66 13.07
N ALA A 133 2.95 6.51 13.68
CA ALA A 133 2.72 7.00 15.03
C ALA A 133 1.42 7.83 15.15
N GLN A 134 1.05 8.55 14.10
CA GLN A 134 -0.22 9.26 14.02
C GLN A 134 -1.40 8.29 13.91
N LEU A 135 -1.34 7.34 12.96
CA LEU A 135 -2.39 6.34 12.74
C LEU A 135 -2.61 5.43 13.95
N ALA A 136 -1.54 5.08 14.67
CA ALA A 136 -1.63 4.27 15.89
C ALA A 136 -2.44 4.94 17.02
N ARG A 137 -2.57 6.28 17.00
CA ARG A 137 -3.37 7.05 17.97
C ARG A 137 -4.85 7.11 17.58
N GLU A 138 -5.19 6.81 16.35
CA GLU A 138 -6.56 6.83 15.88
C GLU A 138 -7.34 5.60 16.39
N ALA A 139 -8.64 5.79 16.64
CA ALA A 139 -9.51 4.69 17.06
C ALA A 139 -9.56 3.60 15.98
N ARG A 140 -9.60 4.01 14.70
CA ARG A 140 -9.57 3.15 13.51
C ARG A 140 -8.60 3.73 12.48
N PRO A 141 -7.43 3.12 12.29
CA PRO A 141 -6.44 3.61 11.34
C PRO A 141 -6.88 3.26 9.91
N LEU A 142 -7.40 4.25 9.19
CA LEU A 142 -7.83 4.13 7.80
C LEU A 142 -6.83 4.79 6.86
N VAL A 143 -6.41 4.06 5.83
CA VAL A 143 -5.58 4.56 4.75
C VAL A 143 -6.26 4.36 3.41
N LYS A 144 -5.91 5.17 2.41
CA LYS A 144 -6.43 5.04 1.05
C LYS A 144 -5.45 4.26 0.19
N SER A 145 -5.86 3.07 -0.25
CA SER A 145 -5.11 2.19 -1.13
C SER A 145 -5.90 1.99 -2.43
N ARG A 146 -5.31 2.29 -3.59
CA ARG A 146 -5.91 2.12 -4.93
C ARG A 146 -7.35 2.64 -5.06
N GLY A 147 -7.63 3.77 -4.42
CA GLY A 147 -8.97 4.38 -4.42
C GLY A 147 -9.96 3.80 -3.42
N GLN A 148 -9.60 2.77 -2.69
CA GLN A 148 -10.40 2.13 -1.64
C GLN A 148 -9.87 2.51 -0.26
N TRP A 149 -10.74 2.51 0.74
CA TRP A 149 -10.33 2.65 2.13
C TRP A 149 -10.00 1.29 2.74
N VAL A 150 -8.85 1.20 3.39
CA VAL A 150 -8.34 0.01 4.06
C VAL A 150 -8.15 0.33 5.52
N GLU A 151 -8.71 -0.49 6.40
CA GLU A 151 -8.41 -0.45 7.83
C GLU A 151 -7.13 -1.24 8.09
N LEU A 152 -6.14 -0.60 8.71
CA LEU A 152 -4.90 -1.26 9.12
C LEU A 152 -5.08 -1.88 10.52
N ASP A 153 -4.46 -3.03 10.72
CA ASP A 153 -4.43 -3.67 12.03
C ASP A 153 -3.49 -2.90 12.98
N LYS A 154 -3.94 -2.64 14.20
CA LYS A 154 -3.13 -1.93 15.19
C LYS A 154 -1.89 -2.71 15.62
N ALA A 155 -1.98 -4.04 15.63
CA ALA A 155 -0.83 -4.90 15.92
C ALA A 155 0.23 -4.76 14.82
N ASP A 156 -0.19 -4.82 13.54
CA ASP A 156 0.71 -4.65 12.39
C ASP A 156 1.35 -3.24 12.38
N LEU A 157 0.59 -2.20 12.77
CA LEU A 157 1.13 -0.83 12.93
C LEU A 157 2.16 -0.75 14.07
N ALA A 158 1.91 -1.42 15.20
CA ALA A 158 2.85 -1.45 16.32
C ALA A 158 4.14 -2.19 15.97
N GLU A 159 4.03 -3.32 15.27
CA GLU A 159 5.19 -4.06 14.76
C GLU A 159 6.00 -3.22 13.76
N ALA A 160 5.33 -2.54 12.82
CA ALA A 160 5.99 -1.66 11.87
C ALA A 160 6.67 -0.47 12.56
N ALA A 161 6.02 0.12 13.57
CA ALA A 161 6.61 1.20 14.37
C ALA A 161 7.88 0.74 15.10
N ALA A 162 7.84 -0.44 15.73
CA ALA A 162 9.00 -1.02 16.41
C ALA A 162 10.15 -1.29 15.43
N ALA A 163 9.84 -1.91 14.28
CA ALA A 163 10.82 -2.21 13.26
C ALA A 163 11.49 -0.96 12.67
N LEU A 164 10.75 0.15 12.51
CA LEU A 164 11.30 1.41 12.05
C LEU A 164 12.11 2.11 13.15
N ALA A 165 11.68 2.02 14.42
CA ALA A 165 12.43 2.58 15.55
C ALA A 165 13.80 1.93 15.74
N GLU A 166 13.89 0.60 15.59
CA GLU A 166 15.17 -0.14 15.64
C GLU A 166 16.16 0.31 14.54
N ARG A 167 15.63 0.84 13.42
CA ARG A 167 16.41 1.25 12.24
C ARG A 167 16.54 2.76 12.09
N ALA A 168 16.05 3.54 13.06
CA ALA A 168 16.00 5.01 12.96
C ALA A 168 17.39 5.64 12.77
N ASP A 169 18.40 5.07 13.42
CA ASP A 169 19.78 5.55 13.36
C ASP A 169 20.56 5.00 12.15
N THR A 170 19.98 4.05 11.40
CA THR A 170 20.62 3.43 10.25
C THR A 170 20.33 4.26 9.00
N THR A 171 21.17 5.26 8.76
CA THR A 171 21.06 6.17 7.62
C THR A 171 21.99 5.82 6.47
N LYS A 172 22.96 4.91 6.69
CA LYS A 172 23.90 4.42 5.68
C LYS A 172 24.05 2.92 5.80
N LEU A 173 24.02 2.23 4.67
CA LEU A 173 24.27 0.80 4.58
C LEU A 173 25.21 0.51 3.42
N SER A 174 26.03 -0.54 3.57
CA SER A 174 26.76 -1.10 2.44
C SER A 174 25.82 -1.88 1.51
N GLY A 175 26.22 -2.09 0.25
CA GLY A 175 25.47 -2.94 -0.67
C GLY A 175 25.26 -4.35 -0.13
N ALA A 176 26.27 -4.91 0.54
CA ALA A 176 26.20 -6.22 1.17
C ALA A 176 25.16 -6.25 2.32
N ASP A 177 25.14 -5.22 3.19
CA ASP A 177 24.16 -5.15 4.29
C ASP A 177 22.74 -4.97 3.74
N MET A 178 22.55 -4.15 2.72
CA MET A 178 21.24 -4.02 2.05
C MET A 178 20.74 -5.37 1.53
N LEU A 179 21.64 -6.14 0.87
CA LEU A 179 21.30 -7.47 0.37
C LEU A 179 20.92 -8.43 1.51
N ARG A 180 21.67 -8.41 2.64
CA ARG A 180 21.36 -9.23 3.83
C ARG A 180 19.98 -8.93 4.38
N HIS A 181 19.59 -7.65 4.45
CA HIS A 181 18.25 -7.25 4.84
C HIS A 181 17.19 -7.76 3.88
N ALA A 182 17.40 -7.64 2.56
CA ALA A 182 16.45 -8.11 1.55
C ALA A 182 16.25 -9.63 1.59
N LEU A 183 17.32 -10.39 1.87
CA LEU A 183 17.30 -11.84 2.01
C LEU A 183 16.79 -12.32 3.39
N GLY A 184 16.47 -11.41 4.30
CA GLY A 184 15.96 -11.75 5.63
C GLY A 184 17.03 -12.29 6.61
N LEU A 185 18.32 -12.16 6.29
CA LEU A 185 19.43 -12.67 7.11
C LEU A 185 19.61 -11.85 8.40
N GLU A 186 19.12 -10.62 8.43
CA GLU A 186 19.15 -9.74 9.62
C GLU A 186 17.82 -9.80 10.42
N GLY A 187 16.97 -10.79 10.11
CA GLY A 187 15.64 -10.90 10.66
C GLY A 187 14.63 -9.95 9.99
N THR A 188 13.43 -10.43 9.78
CA THR A 188 12.32 -9.62 9.24
C THR A 188 11.18 -9.61 10.25
N PRO A 189 10.92 -8.48 10.91
CA PRO A 189 9.84 -8.41 11.90
C PRO A 189 8.45 -8.41 11.24
N LEU A 190 8.38 -8.12 9.93
CA LEU A 190 7.13 -8.03 9.19
C LEU A 190 6.99 -9.17 8.17
N ALA A 191 5.78 -9.70 8.04
CA ALA A 191 5.48 -10.84 7.17
C ALA A 191 5.83 -10.63 5.69
N GLY A 192 5.79 -9.39 5.21
CA GLY A 192 6.13 -9.03 3.83
C GLY A 192 7.63 -8.84 3.57
N GLY A 193 8.50 -9.04 4.58
CA GLY A 193 9.94 -8.91 4.43
C GLY A 193 10.43 -7.49 4.21
N VAL A 194 11.61 -7.37 3.60
CA VAL A 194 12.25 -6.10 3.25
C VAL A 194 12.41 -5.99 1.74
N ASN A 195 11.87 -4.92 1.16
CA ASN A 195 12.00 -4.61 -0.26
C ASN A 195 12.98 -3.45 -0.47
N ILE A 196 13.96 -3.62 -1.34
CA ILE A 196 14.89 -2.55 -1.72
C ILE A 196 14.35 -1.83 -2.96
N VAL A 197 14.33 -0.49 -2.88
CA VAL A 197 13.91 0.37 -3.99
C VAL A 197 14.94 1.50 -4.14
N GLY A 198 15.14 1.94 -5.38
CA GLY A 198 16.09 3.01 -5.70
C GLY A 198 17.20 2.53 -6.61
N GLY A 199 18.35 3.19 -6.50
CA GLY A 199 19.56 2.85 -7.26
C GLY A 199 20.60 2.14 -6.39
N GLY A 200 21.71 1.77 -7.05
CA GLY A 200 22.86 1.16 -6.43
C GLY A 200 22.92 -0.35 -6.60
N TRP A 201 24.10 -0.89 -6.33
CA TRP A 201 24.49 -2.27 -6.62
C TRP A 201 23.49 -3.32 -6.10
N ALA A 202 23.03 -3.24 -4.85
CA ALA A 202 22.13 -4.25 -4.27
C ALA A 202 20.75 -4.25 -4.96
N ALA A 203 20.21 -3.07 -5.31
CA ALA A 203 18.94 -2.98 -6.01
C ALA A 203 19.04 -3.49 -7.46
N GLU A 204 20.17 -3.24 -8.12
CA GLU A 204 20.46 -3.75 -9.45
C GLU A 204 20.63 -5.26 -9.47
N LEU A 205 21.39 -5.79 -8.50
CA LEU A 205 21.57 -7.23 -8.33
C LEU A 205 20.23 -7.95 -8.14
N LEU A 206 19.37 -7.48 -7.25
CA LEU A 206 18.05 -8.09 -7.03
C LEU A 206 17.14 -8.01 -8.26
N ARG A 207 17.27 -6.95 -9.06
CA ARG A 207 16.54 -6.84 -10.33
C ARG A 207 17.06 -7.81 -11.38
N SER A 208 18.38 -7.99 -11.49
CA SER A 208 19.01 -8.89 -12.46
C SER A 208 18.75 -10.36 -12.13
N VAL A 209 18.67 -10.76 -10.86
CA VAL A 209 18.26 -12.11 -10.46
C VAL A 209 16.89 -12.47 -11.01
N ASN A 210 15.93 -11.54 -10.95
CA ASN A 210 14.58 -11.76 -11.45
C ASN A 210 14.47 -11.76 -13.00
N SER A 211 15.53 -11.37 -13.69
CA SER A 211 15.61 -11.30 -15.15
C SER A 211 16.54 -12.36 -15.77
N LEU A 212 17.05 -13.29 -14.97
CA LEU A 212 17.85 -14.41 -15.49
C LEU A 212 17.01 -15.23 -16.49
N PRO A 213 17.58 -15.58 -17.67
CA PRO A 213 16.87 -16.41 -18.63
C PRO A 213 16.54 -17.76 -18.03
N GLU A 214 15.31 -18.24 -18.24
CA GLU A 214 14.87 -19.57 -17.78
C GLU A 214 15.61 -20.70 -18.50
N ASP A 215 16.25 -20.41 -19.63
CA ASP A 215 16.95 -21.38 -20.47
C ASP A 215 18.35 -20.86 -20.87
N PRO A 216 19.42 -21.14 -20.08
CA PRO A 216 20.77 -20.72 -20.38
C PRO A 216 21.36 -21.62 -21.48
N THR A 217 21.20 -21.24 -22.74
CA THR A 217 21.62 -22.06 -23.90
C THR A 217 22.98 -21.71 -24.51
N THR A 218 23.75 -20.85 -23.88
CA THR A 218 24.99 -20.35 -24.48
C THR A 218 26.21 -21.15 -24.05
N SER A 219 26.72 -22.00 -24.94
CA SER A 219 28.10 -22.52 -24.82
C SER A 219 29.09 -21.37 -24.94
N PRO A 220 30.17 -21.33 -24.15
CA PRO A 220 31.19 -20.31 -24.24
C PRO A 220 31.82 -20.28 -25.63
N ASP A 221 32.17 -19.08 -26.09
CA ASP A 221 32.86 -18.91 -27.35
C ASP A 221 34.19 -19.72 -27.38
N GLY A 222 34.37 -20.55 -28.42
CA GLY A 222 35.54 -21.40 -28.55
C GLY A 222 35.46 -22.74 -27.80
N PHE A 223 34.36 -23.06 -27.13
CA PHE A 223 34.14 -24.36 -26.51
C PHE A 223 33.66 -25.37 -27.55
N ALA A 224 34.45 -26.43 -27.79
CA ALA A 224 34.18 -27.45 -28.82
C ALA A 224 33.37 -28.67 -28.29
N GLY A 225 32.55 -28.48 -27.26
CA GLY A 225 31.73 -29.50 -26.63
C GLY A 225 30.27 -29.07 -26.46
N GLU A 226 29.44 -29.99 -26.01
CA GLU A 226 28.07 -29.72 -25.57
C GLU A 226 28.01 -29.74 -24.04
N LEU A 227 27.54 -28.66 -23.45
CA LEU A 227 27.31 -28.60 -22.02
C LEU A 227 26.03 -29.38 -21.66
N ARG A 228 26.09 -30.17 -20.60
CA ARG A 228 24.87 -30.71 -20.00
C ARG A 228 24.09 -29.58 -19.34
N THR A 229 22.77 -29.73 -19.18
CA THR A 229 21.89 -28.71 -18.64
C THR A 229 22.42 -28.12 -17.32
N TYR A 230 22.79 -28.96 -16.36
CA TYR A 230 23.32 -28.49 -15.08
C TYR A 230 24.68 -27.76 -15.19
N GLN A 231 25.47 -28.05 -16.21
CA GLN A 231 26.74 -27.35 -16.48
C GLN A 231 26.44 -25.97 -17.09
N ALA A 232 25.47 -25.89 -17.99
CA ALA A 232 24.98 -24.62 -18.53
C ALA A 232 24.39 -23.70 -17.45
N ASP A 233 23.60 -24.29 -16.56
CA ASP A 233 23.04 -23.58 -15.40
C ASP A 233 24.15 -23.05 -14.46
N ALA A 234 25.14 -23.89 -14.16
CA ALA A 234 26.26 -23.49 -13.32
C ALA A 234 27.12 -22.41 -13.98
N LEU A 235 27.32 -22.47 -15.30
CA LEU A 235 28.03 -21.44 -16.05
C LEU A 235 27.27 -20.11 -16.04
N ALA A 236 25.97 -20.13 -16.31
CA ALA A 236 25.12 -18.96 -16.26
C ALA A 236 25.13 -18.30 -14.86
N TRP A 237 25.08 -19.12 -13.83
CA TRP A 237 25.20 -18.65 -12.45
C TRP A 237 26.57 -18.01 -12.15
N LEU A 238 27.67 -18.59 -12.62
CA LEU A 238 29.01 -18.02 -12.47
C LEU A 238 29.17 -16.70 -13.23
N HIS A 239 28.65 -16.60 -14.45
CA HIS A 239 28.62 -15.35 -15.20
C HIS A 239 27.82 -14.26 -14.48
N PHE A 240 26.65 -14.62 -13.96
CA PHE A 240 25.86 -13.72 -13.15
C PHE A 240 26.64 -13.19 -11.93
N LEU A 241 27.38 -14.05 -11.23
CA LEU A 241 28.18 -13.63 -10.09
C LEU A 241 29.36 -12.73 -10.50
N ASP A 242 29.99 -13.02 -11.63
CA ASP A 242 31.08 -12.22 -12.19
C ASP A 242 30.60 -10.83 -12.58
N ASP A 243 29.49 -10.74 -13.33
CA ASP A 243 28.84 -9.48 -13.70
C ASP A 243 28.41 -8.65 -12.47
N ALA A 244 27.99 -9.33 -11.42
CA ALA A 244 27.62 -8.71 -10.16
C ALA A 244 28.82 -8.29 -9.27
N GLY A 245 30.05 -8.66 -9.67
CA GLY A 245 31.26 -8.44 -8.86
C GLY A 245 31.29 -9.29 -7.59
N LEU A 246 30.64 -10.45 -7.61
CA LEU A 246 30.60 -11.40 -6.49
C LEU A 246 31.48 -12.63 -6.81
N GLY A 247 32.10 -13.17 -5.76
CA GLY A 247 32.73 -14.49 -5.83
C GLY A 247 31.71 -15.61 -5.65
N GLY A 248 31.94 -16.75 -6.28
CA GLY A 248 31.12 -17.95 -6.13
C GLY A 248 31.94 -19.17 -5.77
N CYS A 249 31.30 -20.14 -5.11
CA CYS A 249 31.85 -21.45 -4.88
C CYS A 249 30.93 -22.50 -5.52
N LEU A 250 31.44 -23.16 -6.56
CA LEU A 250 30.73 -24.23 -7.24
C LEU A 250 30.97 -25.54 -6.51
N ALA A 251 29.98 -26.05 -5.80
CA ALA A 251 30.03 -27.30 -5.06
C ALA A 251 29.14 -28.36 -5.75
N LEU A 252 29.65 -28.97 -6.79
CA LEU A 252 28.99 -30.09 -7.47
C LEU A 252 29.52 -31.42 -6.94
N ASP A 253 28.69 -32.47 -6.99
CA ASP A 253 29.12 -33.82 -6.61
C ASP A 253 30.26 -34.32 -7.52
N MET A 254 31.15 -35.14 -6.96
CA MET A 254 32.30 -35.70 -7.70
C MET A 254 31.82 -36.45 -8.94
N GLY A 255 32.42 -36.15 -10.08
CA GLY A 255 32.10 -36.78 -11.35
C GLY A 255 31.08 -36.05 -12.20
N LEU A 256 30.58 -34.88 -11.76
CA LEU A 256 29.67 -34.06 -12.57
C LEU A 256 30.38 -33.01 -13.44
N GLY A 257 31.67 -32.90 -13.39
CA GLY A 257 32.43 -32.04 -14.32
C GLY A 257 33.46 -31.22 -13.65
#